data_f05dec631c9855a34d7def5f2d0f329d
#
_entry.id   f05dec631c9855a34d7def5f2d0f329d
#
_cell.length_a   1.000
_cell.length_b   1.000
_cell.length_c   1.000
_cell.angle_alpha   90.00
_cell.angle_beta   90.00
_cell.angle_gamma   90.00
#
_symmetry.space_group_name_H-M   'P 1'
#
loop_
_entity.id
_entity.type
_entity.pdbx_description
1 polymer ?
#
loop_
_entity_poly.entity_id
_entity_poly.type
_entity_poly.pdbx_seq_one_letter_code
_entity_poly.pdbx_strand_id
1 'polypeptide(L)'
;MTEPDILFGIYCPPHPQPLLSPEASDGYGKLRDAYETCRKRIEDSDADLILVYSTTWPSIIGHQIQAHPEPEWVHVDDDFHFLGSMPYKFRMDVDFAQAFRDAAESRGLQSRTVSYDGFPIDTGSVVALKLLNPENRIPACIVSSNMYANRAETIVLGKSARDAIQQQGKKAVVVVVSSLSNRMFTDHIDPTEDRIHSAKDDEWNRKILEFFEDGRLEDLSQLSREIHGQIRVQKVVAYKPAWWMSATMGQHNNYTGEVLAYEALHGSGGAVVMLTPSSETVGDKEFDEDDVEHYHGDRGVLDKGEL
;
A
#
# COMPACT_ATOMS: atom_id res chain seq x y z
N MET A 1 25.60 0.17 -14.68
CA MET A 1 24.34 0.61 -14.11
C MET A 1 24.23 -0.12 -12.79
N THR A 2 24.06 0.59 -11.68
CA THR A 2 23.73 -0.04 -10.39
C THR A 2 22.36 -0.69 -10.55
N GLU A 3 22.21 -1.95 -10.11
CA GLU A 3 20.90 -2.61 -10.08
C GLU A 3 19.93 -1.77 -9.25
N PRO A 4 18.65 -1.70 -9.63
CA PRO A 4 17.68 -0.91 -8.88
C PRO A 4 17.47 -1.51 -7.48
N ASP A 5 17.49 -0.68 -6.45
CA ASP A 5 17.21 -1.08 -5.07
C ASP A 5 15.74 -1.53 -4.89
N ILE A 6 14.83 -1.03 -5.74
CA ILE A 6 13.44 -1.43 -5.81
C ILE A 6 13.20 -2.16 -7.13
N LEU A 7 12.91 -3.45 -7.03
CA LEU A 7 12.74 -4.32 -8.19
C LEU A 7 11.41 -4.06 -8.90
N PHE A 8 10.33 -3.91 -8.13
CA PHE A 8 9.01 -3.52 -8.61
C PHE A 8 8.08 -3.14 -7.45
N GLY A 9 6.98 -2.49 -7.79
CA GLY A 9 5.90 -2.15 -6.89
C GLY A 9 4.64 -2.96 -7.19
N ILE A 10 3.84 -3.23 -6.16
CA ILE A 10 2.54 -3.88 -6.27
C ILE A 10 1.52 -3.06 -5.51
N TYR A 11 0.44 -2.68 -6.16
CA TYR A 11 -0.76 -2.16 -5.52
C TYR A 11 -1.81 -3.26 -5.48
N CYS A 12 -2.38 -3.57 -4.32
CA CYS A 12 -3.31 -4.68 -4.17
C CYS A 12 -4.38 -4.40 -3.11
N PRO A 13 -5.58 -5.04 -3.24
CA PRO A 13 -6.68 -4.79 -2.33
C PRO A 13 -6.50 -5.50 -0.97
N PRO A 14 -7.07 -4.94 0.12
CA PRO A 14 -6.92 -5.49 1.47
C PRO A 14 -7.91 -6.60 1.82
N HIS A 15 -8.90 -6.87 0.99
CA HIS A 15 -10.05 -7.71 1.31
C HIS A 15 -9.70 -9.20 1.30
N PRO A 16 -10.32 -10.02 2.17
CA PRO A 16 -9.98 -11.44 2.30
C PRO A 16 -10.57 -12.34 1.20
N GLN A 17 -11.55 -11.87 0.39
CA GLN A 17 -12.24 -12.68 -0.60
C GLN A 17 -11.31 -13.36 -1.62
N PRO A 18 -10.30 -12.68 -2.21
CA PRO A 18 -9.38 -13.36 -3.14
C PRO A 18 -8.57 -14.49 -2.49
N LEU A 19 -8.41 -14.46 -1.16
CA LEU A 19 -7.72 -15.51 -0.41
C LEU A 19 -8.65 -16.63 0.02
N LEU A 20 -9.83 -16.29 0.59
CA LEU A 20 -10.69 -17.23 1.30
C LEU A 20 -11.86 -17.78 0.47
N SER A 21 -12.30 -17.05 -0.56
CA SER A 21 -13.45 -17.43 -1.39
C SER A 21 -13.30 -16.98 -2.84
N PRO A 22 -12.18 -17.29 -3.52
CA PRO A 22 -11.95 -16.84 -4.89
C PRO A 22 -12.99 -17.39 -5.89
N GLU A 23 -13.60 -18.55 -5.56
CA GLU A 23 -14.64 -19.19 -6.37
C GLU A 23 -16.03 -18.58 -6.21
N ALA A 24 -16.23 -17.67 -5.25
CA ALA A 24 -17.55 -17.09 -4.99
C ALA A 24 -18.01 -16.13 -6.10
N SER A 25 -17.08 -15.54 -6.85
CA SER A 25 -17.37 -14.78 -8.06
C SER A 25 -16.19 -14.80 -9.03
N ASP A 26 -16.47 -14.59 -10.31
CA ASP A 26 -15.43 -14.49 -11.34
C ASP A 26 -14.43 -13.36 -11.04
N GLY A 27 -14.91 -12.25 -10.46
CA GLY A 27 -14.07 -11.11 -10.09
C GLY A 27 -13.06 -11.45 -8.99
N TYR A 28 -13.49 -12.19 -7.97
CA TYR A 28 -12.59 -12.63 -6.89
C TYR A 28 -11.54 -13.61 -7.42
N GLY A 29 -11.93 -14.52 -8.33
CA GLY A 29 -11.02 -15.41 -9.04
C GLY A 29 -9.95 -14.66 -9.83
N LYS A 30 -10.33 -13.67 -10.63
CA LYS A 30 -9.40 -12.84 -11.40
C LYS A 30 -8.41 -12.09 -10.52
N LEU A 31 -8.87 -11.53 -9.39
CA LEU A 31 -7.97 -10.90 -8.43
C LEU A 31 -6.98 -11.91 -7.83
N ARG A 32 -7.43 -13.13 -7.52
CA ARG A 32 -6.57 -14.22 -7.06
C ARG A 32 -5.49 -14.57 -8.10
N ASP A 33 -5.87 -14.69 -9.37
CA ASP A 33 -4.94 -15.00 -10.48
C ASP A 33 -3.92 -13.87 -10.67
N ALA A 34 -4.35 -12.63 -10.51
CA ALA A 34 -3.47 -11.47 -10.56
C ALA A 34 -2.43 -11.46 -9.42
N TYR A 35 -2.83 -11.81 -8.20
CA TYR A 35 -1.89 -12.02 -7.09
C TYR A 35 -0.90 -13.16 -7.41
N GLU A 36 -1.37 -14.25 -8.02
CA GLU A 36 -0.50 -15.35 -8.41
C GLU A 36 0.52 -14.92 -9.46
N THR A 37 0.14 -14.07 -10.41
CA THR A 37 1.06 -13.48 -11.39
C THR A 37 2.13 -12.65 -10.70
N CYS A 38 1.75 -11.78 -9.73
CA CYS A 38 2.71 -11.04 -8.92
C CYS A 38 3.64 -11.97 -8.12
N ARG A 39 3.07 -13.01 -7.49
CA ARG A 39 3.84 -14.00 -6.74
C ARG A 39 4.92 -14.65 -7.58
N LYS A 40 4.59 -15.13 -8.79
CA LYS A 40 5.57 -15.73 -9.71
C LYS A 40 6.71 -14.78 -10.01
N ARG A 41 6.39 -13.50 -10.23
CA ARG A 41 7.41 -12.47 -10.47
C ARG A 41 8.31 -12.26 -9.25
N ILE A 42 7.76 -12.31 -8.03
CA ILE A 42 8.55 -12.26 -6.79
C ILE A 42 9.47 -13.48 -6.70
N GLU A 43 8.94 -14.68 -6.96
CA GLU A 43 9.68 -15.95 -6.90
C GLU A 43 10.83 -16.02 -7.90
N ASP A 44 10.66 -15.40 -9.07
CA ASP A 44 11.66 -15.33 -10.14
C ASP A 44 12.69 -14.21 -9.92
N SER A 45 12.47 -13.34 -8.93
CA SER A 45 13.37 -12.23 -8.61
C SER A 45 14.39 -12.61 -7.54
N ASP A 46 15.39 -11.75 -7.36
CA ASP A 46 16.36 -11.83 -6.28
C ASP A 46 15.99 -10.92 -5.09
N ALA A 47 14.69 -10.63 -4.90
CA ALA A 47 14.18 -9.86 -3.80
C ALA A 47 14.55 -10.48 -2.44
N ASP A 48 15.03 -9.64 -1.53
CA ASP A 48 15.37 -10.02 -0.17
C ASP A 48 14.54 -9.28 0.90
N LEU A 49 13.60 -8.42 0.45
CA LEU A 49 12.66 -7.70 1.29
C LEU A 49 11.31 -7.52 0.60
N ILE A 50 10.20 -7.75 1.32
CA ILE A 50 8.85 -7.29 0.96
C ILE A 50 8.46 -6.17 1.90
N LEU A 51 8.39 -4.94 1.42
CA LEU A 51 7.99 -3.77 2.20
C LEU A 51 6.52 -3.46 1.96
N VAL A 52 5.69 -3.59 3.00
CA VAL A 52 4.24 -3.43 2.94
C VAL A 52 3.81 -2.13 3.62
N TYR A 53 3.11 -1.28 2.89
CA TYR A 53 2.32 -0.17 3.46
C TYR A 53 0.85 -0.57 3.51
N SER A 54 0.27 -0.67 4.71
CA SER A 54 -1.10 -1.14 4.87
C SER A 54 -2.05 -0.06 5.35
N THR A 55 -3.12 0.19 4.58
CA THR A 55 -4.21 1.08 4.99
C THR A 55 -5.20 0.43 5.96
N THR A 56 -5.14 -0.88 6.12
CA THR A 56 -5.93 -1.64 7.11
C THR A 56 -5.24 -1.78 8.47
N TRP A 57 -4.02 -1.26 8.58
CA TRP A 57 -3.37 -1.03 9.87
C TRP A 57 -3.34 0.47 10.20
N PRO A 58 -4.44 1.05 10.71
CA PRO A 58 -4.46 2.46 11.08
C PRO A 58 -3.65 2.70 12.36
N SER A 59 -2.83 3.75 12.37
CA SER A 59 -2.19 4.26 13.58
C SER A 59 -2.66 5.67 13.91
N ILE A 60 -2.59 6.05 15.18
CA ILE A 60 -3.05 7.36 15.68
C ILE A 60 -1.85 8.18 16.15
N ILE A 61 -0.89 7.54 16.81
CA ILE A 61 0.29 8.20 17.38
C ILE A 61 1.51 7.84 16.54
N GLY A 62 1.83 8.70 15.59
CA GLY A 62 2.95 8.50 14.68
C GLY A 62 2.77 7.28 13.76
N HIS A 63 3.83 6.92 13.09
CA HIS A 63 3.89 5.74 12.22
C HIS A 63 4.42 4.53 13.01
N GLN A 64 3.80 3.39 12.80
CA GLN A 64 4.17 2.15 13.48
C GLN A 64 4.73 1.16 12.46
N ILE A 65 5.84 0.52 12.80
CA ILE A 65 6.56 -0.42 11.95
C ILE A 65 6.66 -1.74 12.70
N GLN A 66 6.20 -2.83 12.07
CA GLN A 66 6.24 -4.16 12.67
C GLN A 66 7.69 -4.64 12.77
N ALA A 67 8.10 -5.00 14.00
CA ALA A 67 9.44 -5.45 14.32
C ALA A 67 9.48 -6.72 15.21
N HIS A 68 8.32 -7.41 15.38
CA HIS A 68 8.34 -8.74 15.98
C HIS A 68 8.94 -9.71 14.95
N PRO A 69 9.99 -10.49 15.27
CA PRO A 69 10.71 -11.28 14.28
C PRO A 69 9.84 -12.34 13.59
N GLU A 70 8.96 -12.99 14.32
CA GLU A 70 8.10 -14.07 13.82
C GLU A 70 6.67 -13.93 14.37
N PRO A 71 5.88 -12.93 13.90
CA PRO A 71 4.50 -12.82 14.33
C PRO A 71 3.69 -14.03 13.85
N GLU A 72 3.01 -14.71 14.80
CA GLU A 72 2.21 -15.88 14.54
C GLU A 72 0.85 -15.74 15.22
N TRP A 73 -0.25 -15.92 14.46
CA TRP A 73 -1.61 -15.84 14.97
C TRP A 73 -2.61 -16.52 14.03
N VAL A 74 -3.86 -16.59 14.49
CA VAL A 74 -5.01 -16.93 13.66
C VAL A 74 -5.88 -15.68 13.54
N HIS A 75 -5.79 -15.00 12.39
CA HIS A 75 -6.58 -13.82 12.14
C HIS A 75 -7.99 -14.17 11.65
N VAL A 76 -8.98 -13.45 12.14
CA VAL A 76 -10.37 -13.47 11.64
C VAL A 76 -10.73 -12.01 11.37
N ASP A 77 -11.17 -11.73 10.15
CA ASP A 77 -11.59 -10.38 9.80
C ASP A 77 -12.93 -10.04 10.48
N ASP A 78 -13.05 -8.85 11.04
CA ASP A 78 -14.22 -8.44 11.80
C ASP A 78 -15.48 -8.33 10.90
N ASP A 79 -15.31 -7.81 9.68
CA ASP A 79 -16.42 -7.60 8.74
C ASP A 79 -16.75 -8.89 7.94
N PHE A 80 -15.74 -9.71 7.68
CA PHE A 80 -15.83 -10.93 6.85
C PHE A 80 -15.59 -12.21 7.63
N HIS A 81 -15.89 -12.24 8.93
CA HIS A 81 -15.67 -13.40 9.81
C HIS A 81 -16.34 -14.69 9.31
N PHE A 82 -17.43 -14.58 8.56
CA PHE A 82 -18.15 -15.71 7.97
C PHE A 82 -17.36 -16.43 6.87
N LEU A 83 -16.31 -15.79 6.29
CA LEU A 83 -15.43 -16.44 5.32
C LEU A 83 -14.42 -17.40 5.97
N GLY A 84 -14.25 -17.31 7.29
CA GLY A 84 -13.34 -18.18 8.03
C GLY A 84 -12.13 -17.46 8.63
N SER A 85 -11.10 -18.22 8.92
CA SER A 85 -9.89 -17.74 9.59
C SER A 85 -8.65 -17.84 8.70
N MET A 86 -7.69 -16.96 8.95
CA MET A 86 -6.42 -16.88 8.25
C MET A 86 -5.26 -17.14 9.23
N PRO A 87 -4.87 -18.39 9.47
CA PRO A 87 -3.68 -18.66 10.26
C PRO A 87 -2.45 -18.13 9.50
N TYR A 88 -1.57 -17.47 10.23
CA TYR A 88 -0.33 -16.97 9.66
C TYR A 88 0.85 -17.16 10.61
N LYS A 89 2.02 -17.27 10.02
CA LYS A 89 3.33 -17.11 10.64
C LYS A 89 4.21 -16.41 9.61
N PHE A 90 4.65 -15.19 9.93
CA PHE A 90 5.48 -14.42 9.02
C PHE A 90 6.89 -14.27 9.58
N ARG A 91 7.83 -13.98 8.72
CA ARG A 91 9.21 -13.63 9.07
C ARG A 91 9.41 -12.15 8.74
N MET A 92 9.72 -11.34 9.77
CA MET A 92 9.97 -9.92 9.62
C MET A 92 11.45 -9.60 9.56
N ASP A 93 11.83 -8.59 8.77
CA ASP A 93 13.17 -8.02 8.78
C ASP A 93 13.25 -6.97 9.88
N VAL A 94 13.68 -7.39 11.07
CA VAL A 94 13.74 -6.53 12.25
C VAL A 94 14.78 -5.43 12.09
N ASP A 95 15.94 -5.74 11.48
CA ASP A 95 17.02 -4.78 11.27
C ASP A 95 16.58 -3.69 10.29
N PHE A 96 15.88 -4.08 9.23
CA PHE A 96 15.27 -3.13 8.30
C PHE A 96 14.19 -2.27 8.98
N ALA A 97 13.33 -2.87 9.82
CA ALA A 97 12.31 -2.13 10.56
C ALA A 97 12.91 -1.06 11.48
N GLN A 98 14.04 -1.36 12.14
CA GLN A 98 14.78 -0.38 12.94
C GLN A 98 15.40 0.72 12.08
N ALA A 99 16.06 0.36 10.96
CA ALA A 99 16.64 1.33 10.04
C ALA A 99 15.57 2.26 9.43
N PHE A 100 14.41 1.72 9.09
CA PHE A 100 13.29 2.51 8.58
C PHE A 100 12.76 3.50 9.64
N ARG A 101 12.60 3.06 10.90
CA ARG A 101 12.24 3.97 12.00
C ARG A 101 13.26 5.09 12.14
N ASP A 102 14.55 4.75 12.18
CA ASP A 102 15.62 5.74 12.36
C ASP A 102 15.68 6.75 11.21
N ALA A 103 15.49 6.28 9.97
CA ALA A 103 15.38 7.14 8.80
C ALA A 103 14.16 8.08 8.90
N ALA A 104 13.02 7.58 9.36
CA ALA A 104 11.80 8.37 9.53
C ALA A 104 11.98 9.45 10.63
N GLU A 105 12.58 9.09 11.76
CA GLU A 105 12.89 10.03 12.84
C GLU A 105 13.89 11.10 12.40
N SER A 106 14.91 10.73 11.60
CA SER A 106 15.90 11.69 11.07
C SER A 106 15.29 12.73 10.14
N ARG A 107 14.16 12.40 9.50
CA ARG A 107 13.35 13.30 8.65
C ARG A 107 12.23 14.03 9.43
N GLY A 108 12.22 13.94 10.76
CA GLY A 108 11.30 14.67 11.63
C GLY A 108 9.97 13.97 11.89
N LEU A 109 9.79 12.71 11.47
CA LEU A 109 8.59 11.95 11.73
C LEU A 109 8.59 11.32 13.11
N GLN A 110 7.42 11.21 13.71
CA GLN A 110 7.22 10.40 14.90
C GLN A 110 6.98 8.95 14.47
N SER A 111 7.95 8.07 14.73
CA SER A 111 7.90 6.67 14.33
C SER A 111 8.24 5.73 15.48
N ARG A 112 7.67 4.53 15.46
CA ARG A 112 7.92 3.51 16.48
C ARG A 112 7.93 2.13 15.86
N THR A 113 8.79 1.26 16.38
CA THR A 113 8.69 -0.18 16.11
C THR A 113 7.74 -0.85 17.09
N VAL A 114 7.01 -1.85 16.62
CA VAL A 114 6.08 -2.68 17.40
C VAL A 114 6.60 -4.10 17.40
N SER A 115 6.89 -4.62 18.60
CA SER A 115 7.48 -5.96 18.78
C SER A 115 6.82 -6.77 19.90
N TYR A 116 5.54 -6.51 20.18
CA TYR A 116 4.82 -7.21 21.24
C TYR A 116 4.37 -8.57 20.77
N ASP A 117 4.55 -9.59 21.63
CA ASP A 117 3.96 -10.91 21.45
C ASP A 117 2.44 -10.79 21.34
N GLY A 118 1.87 -11.45 20.34
CA GLY A 118 0.41 -11.43 20.12
C GLY A 118 -0.13 -10.11 19.53
N PHE A 119 0.71 -9.17 19.11
CA PHE A 119 0.23 -8.02 18.35
C PHE A 119 -0.28 -8.49 16.98
N PRO A 120 -1.56 -8.28 16.65
CA PRO A 120 -2.14 -8.82 15.44
C PRO A 120 -1.62 -8.11 14.19
N ILE A 121 -1.39 -8.88 13.14
CA ILE A 121 -1.20 -8.34 11.79
C ILE A 121 -2.60 -8.09 11.20
N ASP A 122 -2.79 -6.97 10.56
CA ASP A 122 -4.05 -6.56 9.94
C ASP A 122 -4.45 -7.44 8.75
N THR A 123 -5.76 -7.47 8.44
CA THR A 123 -6.31 -8.29 7.36
C THR A 123 -5.58 -8.10 6.05
N GLY A 124 -5.39 -6.86 5.62
CA GLY A 124 -4.81 -6.59 4.31
C GLY A 124 -3.37 -7.08 4.20
N SER A 125 -2.56 -6.88 5.24
CA SER A 125 -1.19 -7.40 5.27
C SER A 125 -1.17 -8.92 5.31
N VAL A 126 -2.07 -9.56 6.06
CA VAL A 126 -2.19 -11.03 6.07
C VAL A 126 -2.55 -11.56 4.68
N VAL A 127 -3.56 -10.97 4.03
CA VAL A 127 -3.98 -11.37 2.67
C VAL A 127 -2.84 -11.20 1.68
N ALA A 128 -2.22 -10.03 1.65
CA ALA A 128 -1.12 -9.74 0.72
C ALA A 128 0.05 -10.72 0.90
N LEU A 129 0.55 -10.89 2.12
CA LEU A 129 1.69 -11.77 2.37
C LEU A 129 1.37 -13.25 2.14
N LYS A 130 0.15 -13.71 2.47
CA LYS A 130 -0.26 -15.09 2.17
C LYS A 130 -0.40 -15.37 0.67
N LEU A 131 -0.77 -14.37 -0.13
CA LEU A 131 -0.91 -14.50 -1.57
C LEU A 131 0.41 -14.29 -2.33
N LEU A 132 1.23 -13.34 -1.87
CA LEU A 132 2.48 -12.97 -2.55
C LEU A 132 3.71 -13.76 -2.08
N ASN A 133 3.71 -14.22 -0.83
CA ASN A 133 4.86 -14.92 -0.22
C ASN A 133 4.40 -16.10 0.68
N PRO A 134 3.60 -17.04 0.14
CA PRO A 134 2.94 -18.10 0.92
C PRO A 134 3.92 -19.00 1.68
N GLU A 135 5.11 -19.20 1.14
CA GLU A 135 6.16 -20.01 1.76
C GLU A 135 7.03 -19.22 2.74
N ASN A 136 6.73 -17.92 2.92
CA ASN A 136 7.46 -17.05 3.84
C ASN A 136 8.99 -17.02 3.60
N ARG A 137 9.41 -17.12 2.32
CA ARG A 137 10.84 -17.18 1.95
C ARG A 137 11.54 -15.84 2.09
N ILE A 138 10.86 -14.76 1.76
CA ILE A 138 11.39 -13.40 1.81
C ILE A 138 10.90 -12.74 3.11
N PRO A 139 11.79 -12.15 3.94
CA PRO A 139 11.35 -11.42 5.11
C PRO A 139 10.55 -10.19 4.72
N ALA A 140 9.58 -9.81 5.55
CA ALA A 140 8.72 -8.66 5.31
C ALA A 140 9.00 -7.53 6.32
N CYS A 141 8.62 -6.32 5.96
CA CYS A 141 8.44 -5.22 6.88
C CYS A 141 7.07 -4.60 6.60
N ILE A 142 6.28 -4.36 7.63
CA ILE A 142 4.94 -3.78 7.51
C ILE A 142 4.93 -2.43 8.21
N VAL A 143 4.44 -1.40 7.53
CA VAL A 143 4.25 -0.07 8.11
C VAL A 143 2.78 0.32 8.09
N SER A 144 2.33 0.95 9.18
CA SER A 144 0.96 1.42 9.36
C SER A 144 0.66 2.69 8.55
N SER A 145 -0.62 2.92 8.29
CA SER A 145 -1.14 4.19 7.78
C SER A 145 -1.57 5.08 8.94
N ASN A 146 -0.87 6.18 9.20
CA ASN A 146 -1.29 7.12 10.23
C ASN A 146 -2.56 7.86 9.77
N MET A 147 -3.62 7.80 10.59
CA MET A 147 -4.92 8.39 10.27
C MET A 147 -4.86 9.90 10.06
N TYR A 148 -4.00 10.58 10.80
CA TYR A 148 -3.87 12.04 10.79
C TYR A 148 -2.77 12.57 9.88
N ALA A 149 -1.93 11.68 9.34
CA ALA A 149 -0.88 12.09 8.42
C ALA A 149 -1.47 12.78 7.18
N ASN A 150 -0.93 13.93 6.86
CA ASN A 150 -1.22 14.65 5.62
C ASN A 150 -0.32 14.14 4.47
N ARG A 151 -0.43 14.78 3.30
CA ARG A 151 0.36 14.43 2.12
C ARG A 151 1.86 14.57 2.39
N ALA A 152 2.30 15.71 2.92
CA ALA A 152 3.70 15.97 3.21
C ALA A 152 4.30 14.93 4.16
N GLU A 153 3.63 14.63 5.26
CA GLU A 153 4.05 13.61 6.23
C GLU A 153 4.15 12.22 5.57
N THR A 154 3.18 11.86 4.73
CA THR A 154 3.16 10.57 4.05
C THR A 154 4.26 10.44 2.98
N ILE A 155 4.56 11.53 2.24
CA ILE A 155 5.69 11.59 1.30
C ILE A 155 7.01 11.40 2.04
N VAL A 156 7.21 12.13 3.14
CA VAL A 156 8.44 12.00 3.96
C VAL A 156 8.60 10.58 4.50
N LEU A 157 7.51 9.92 4.88
CA LEU A 157 7.55 8.50 5.27
C LEU A 157 8.01 7.59 4.12
N GLY A 158 7.51 7.82 2.91
CA GLY A 158 7.96 7.08 1.71
C GLY A 158 9.44 7.29 1.40
N LYS A 159 9.93 8.53 1.48
CA LYS A 159 11.35 8.84 1.33
C LYS A 159 12.21 8.15 2.40
N SER A 160 11.73 8.11 3.65
CA SER A 160 12.41 7.39 4.73
C SER A 160 12.51 5.88 4.47
N ALA A 161 11.47 5.29 3.88
CA ALA A 161 11.50 3.89 3.47
C ALA A 161 12.57 3.65 2.39
N ARG A 162 12.65 4.54 1.40
CA ARG A 162 13.68 4.49 0.34
C ARG A 162 15.09 4.63 0.91
N ASP A 163 15.32 5.57 1.83
CA ASP A 163 16.61 5.73 2.51
C ASP A 163 17.02 4.44 3.23
N ALA A 164 16.10 3.80 3.94
CA ALA A 164 16.36 2.55 4.64
C ALA A 164 16.69 1.40 3.67
N ILE A 165 15.99 1.30 2.52
CA ILE A 165 16.29 0.32 1.48
C ILE A 165 17.73 0.52 0.98
N GLN A 166 18.11 1.75 0.65
CA GLN A 166 19.44 2.08 0.15
C GLN A 166 20.52 1.86 1.22
N GLN A 167 20.26 2.31 2.45
CA GLN A 167 21.21 2.17 3.57
C GLN A 167 21.50 0.71 3.91
N GLN A 168 20.47 -0.15 3.83
CA GLN A 168 20.60 -1.58 4.12
C GLN A 168 21.02 -2.40 2.90
N GLY A 169 21.12 -1.79 1.72
CA GLY A 169 21.46 -2.46 0.47
C GLY A 169 20.46 -3.55 0.06
N LYS A 170 19.16 -3.33 0.35
CA LYS A 170 18.09 -4.29 0.09
C LYS A 170 17.63 -4.25 -1.36
N LYS A 171 17.24 -5.43 -1.87
CA LYS A 171 16.49 -5.58 -3.11
C LYS A 171 15.01 -5.76 -2.76
N ALA A 172 14.25 -4.67 -2.81
CA ALA A 172 12.91 -4.62 -2.26
C ALA A 172 11.81 -4.79 -3.31
N VAL A 173 10.75 -5.51 -2.94
CA VAL A 173 9.42 -5.41 -3.54
C VAL A 173 8.57 -4.51 -2.64
N VAL A 174 8.07 -3.42 -3.21
CA VAL A 174 7.22 -2.47 -2.49
C VAL A 174 5.76 -2.85 -2.71
N VAL A 175 5.02 -3.12 -1.63
CA VAL A 175 3.61 -3.52 -1.68
C VAL A 175 2.75 -2.48 -0.98
N VAL A 176 1.75 -1.99 -1.67
CA VAL A 176 0.73 -1.09 -1.10
C VAL A 176 -0.59 -1.84 -1.03
N VAL A 177 -1.11 -1.97 0.20
CA VAL A 177 -2.37 -2.65 0.47
C VAL A 177 -3.47 -1.62 0.69
N SER A 178 -4.32 -1.46 -0.32
CA SER A 178 -5.44 -0.50 -0.30
C SER A 178 -6.47 -0.79 -1.39
N SER A 179 -7.67 -0.23 -1.26
CA SER A 179 -8.67 -0.17 -2.33
C SER A 179 -8.60 1.17 -3.05
N LEU A 180 -9.05 1.23 -4.30
CA LEU A 180 -9.22 2.49 -5.04
C LEU A 180 -10.38 3.30 -4.43
N SER A 181 -11.63 3.07 -4.84
CA SER A 181 -12.77 3.57 -4.10
C SER A 181 -13.06 2.64 -2.93
N ASN A 182 -13.35 3.20 -1.78
CA ASN A 182 -13.63 2.42 -0.60
C ASN A 182 -14.91 2.92 0.08
N ARG A 183 -15.78 1.98 0.43
CA ARG A 183 -16.98 2.25 1.23
C ARG A 183 -17.04 1.27 2.39
N MET A 184 -17.50 1.77 3.52
CA MET A 184 -17.89 0.92 4.64
C MET A 184 -19.32 0.46 4.37
N PHE A 185 -19.50 -0.82 4.03
CA PHE A 185 -20.80 -1.46 3.98
C PHE A 185 -20.99 -2.31 5.22
N THR A 186 -22.15 -2.17 5.83
CA THR A 186 -22.58 -3.01 6.95
C THR A 186 -23.43 -4.17 6.50
N ASP A 187 -23.97 -4.11 5.28
CA ASP A 187 -24.86 -5.13 4.74
C ASP A 187 -24.07 -6.17 3.94
N HIS A 188 -24.50 -7.41 4.05
CA HIS A 188 -23.93 -8.48 3.24
C HIS A 188 -24.28 -8.25 1.76
N ILE A 189 -23.26 -8.34 0.90
CA ILE A 189 -23.41 -8.30 -0.55
C ILE A 189 -23.22 -9.72 -1.08
N ASP A 190 -24.16 -10.22 -1.88
CA ASP A 190 -24.00 -11.48 -2.59
C ASP A 190 -22.81 -11.35 -3.57
N PRO A 191 -21.80 -12.21 -3.49
CA PRO A 191 -20.65 -12.15 -4.39
C PRO A 191 -20.98 -12.13 -5.88
N THR A 192 -22.08 -12.75 -6.29
CA THR A 192 -22.55 -12.80 -7.68
C THR A 192 -23.19 -11.48 -8.14
N GLU A 193 -23.60 -10.64 -7.20
CA GLU A 193 -24.18 -9.31 -7.43
C GLU A 193 -23.22 -8.16 -7.07
N ASP A 194 -22.00 -8.50 -6.64
CA ASP A 194 -21.02 -7.49 -6.23
C ASP A 194 -20.64 -6.59 -7.41
N ARG A 195 -20.67 -5.29 -7.14
CA ARG A 195 -20.34 -4.25 -8.13
C ARG A 195 -19.78 -3.02 -7.43
N ILE A 196 -19.01 -2.24 -8.17
CA ILE A 196 -18.56 -0.93 -7.68
C ILE A 196 -19.80 -0.10 -7.32
N HIS A 197 -19.80 0.46 -6.13
CA HIS A 197 -21.00 1.06 -5.53
C HIS A 197 -21.67 2.14 -6.39
N SER A 198 -20.91 2.94 -7.12
CA SER A 198 -21.46 3.95 -8.02
C SER A 198 -20.67 4.06 -9.32
N ALA A 199 -21.37 4.45 -10.40
CA ALA A 199 -20.74 4.70 -11.70
C ALA A 199 -19.64 5.79 -11.60
N LYS A 200 -19.83 6.76 -10.71
CA LYS A 200 -18.83 7.82 -10.49
C LYS A 200 -17.55 7.27 -9.83
N ASP A 201 -17.69 6.38 -8.85
CA ASP A 201 -16.53 5.73 -8.22
C ASP A 201 -15.80 4.86 -9.25
N ASP A 202 -16.51 4.11 -10.09
CA ASP A 202 -15.92 3.30 -11.16
C ASP A 202 -15.18 4.14 -12.20
N GLU A 203 -15.77 5.27 -12.62
CA GLU A 203 -15.13 6.21 -13.55
C GLU A 203 -13.79 6.73 -12.99
N TRP A 204 -13.78 7.16 -11.73
CA TRP A 204 -12.54 7.65 -11.10
C TRP A 204 -11.52 6.54 -10.84
N ASN A 205 -11.96 5.35 -10.46
CA ASN A 205 -11.07 4.21 -10.31
C ASN A 205 -10.33 3.92 -11.62
N ARG A 206 -11.05 3.92 -12.76
CA ARG A 206 -10.44 3.72 -14.09
C ARG A 206 -9.44 4.81 -14.46
N LYS A 207 -9.73 6.08 -14.14
CA LYS A 207 -8.77 7.17 -14.34
C LYS A 207 -7.50 7.00 -13.51
N ILE A 208 -7.62 6.55 -12.26
CA ILE A 208 -6.45 6.25 -11.43
C ILE A 208 -5.64 5.10 -12.05
N LEU A 209 -6.32 4.07 -12.57
CA LEU A 209 -5.66 2.95 -13.23
C LEU A 209 -4.92 3.37 -14.50
N GLU A 210 -5.45 4.32 -15.29
CA GLU A 210 -4.74 4.92 -16.44
C GLU A 210 -3.40 5.56 -16.01
N PHE A 211 -3.37 6.27 -14.88
CA PHE A 211 -2.10 6.79 -14.35
C PHE A 211 -1.12 5.70 -13.95
N PHE A 212 -1.61 4.61 -13.37
CA PHE A 212 -0.77 3.45 -13.06
C PHE A 212 -0.23 2.78 -14.34
N GLU A 213 -1.07 2.54 -15.35
CA GLU A 213 -0.67 1.94 -16.62
C GLU A 213 0.39 2.77 -17.34
N ASP A 214 0.24 4.09 -17.31
CA ASP A 214 1.22 5.04 -17.86
C ASP A 214 2.50 5.15 -17.01
N GLY A 215 2.54 4.55 -15.82
CA GLY A 215 3.65 4.68 -14.88
C GLY A 215 3.77 6.07 -14.25
N ARG A 216 2.70 6.86 -14.27
CA ARG A 216 2.65 8.26 -13.85
C ARG A 216 2.34 8.41 -12.35
N LEU A 217 3.16 7.80 -11.50
CA LEU A 217 2.97 7.83 -10.04
C LEU A 217 3.12 9.22 -9.44
N GLU A 218 4.07 10.00 -9.93
CA GLU A 218 4.29 11.38 -9.50
C GLU A 218 3.06 12.22 -9.81
N ASP A 219 2.61 12.19 -11.07
CA ASP A 219 1.44 12.94 -11.50
C ASP A 219 0.19 12.56 -10.69
N LEU A 220 -0.02 11.26 -10.42
CA LEU A 220 -1.11 10.80 -9.57
C LEU A 220 -1.00 11.36 -8.15
N SER A 221 0.21 11.39 -7.59
CA SER A 221 0.45 11.95 -6.26
C SER A 221 0.10 13.44 -6.20
N GLN A 222 0.42 14.21 -7.22
CA GLN A 222 0.14 15.64 -7.31
C GLN A 222 -1.35 15.90 -7.56
N LEU A 223 -1.94 15.23 -8.55
CA LEU A 223 -3.32 15.41 -8.95
C LEU A 223 -4.35 14.98 -7.89
N SER A 224 -3.94 14.11 -6.98
CA SER A 224 -4.81 13.56 -5.93
C SER A 224 -5.52 14.61 -5.08
N ARG A 225 -4.98 15.81 -4.94
CA ARG A 225 -5.62 16.93 -4.23
C ARG A 225 -6.92 17.37 -4.91
N GLU A 226 -6.92 17.47 -6.23
CA GLU A 226 -8.09 17.94 -6.98
C GLU A 226 -9.19 16.89 -7.02
N ILE A 227 -8.82 15.63 -7.16
CA ILE A 227 -9.79 14.53 -7.27
C ILE A 227 -10.32 14.05 -5.91
N HIS A 228 -9.63 14.37 -4.80
CA HIS A 228 -10.02 13.93 -3.45
C HIS A 228 -11.49 14.27 -3.09
N GLY A 229 -12.00 15.39 -3.53
CA GLY A 229 -13.40 15.79 -3.32
C GLY A 229 -14.41 15.08 -4.22
N GLN A 230 -13.96 14.36 -5.24
CA GLN A 230 -14.81 13.80 -6.28
C GLN A 230 -14.99 12.28 -6.17
N ILE A 231 -14.00 11.58 -5.63
CA ILE A 231 -14.04 10.14 -5.38
C ILE A 231 -14.32 9.87 -3.90
N ARG A 232 -15.09 8.81 -3.62
CA ARG A 232 -15.29 8.38 -2.24
C ARG A 232 -14.16 7.46 -1.81
N VAL A 233 -13.20 8.07 -1.11
CA VAL A 233 -12.17 7.37 -0.38
C VAL A 233 -12.46 7.57 1.11
N GLN A 234 -12.19 6.58 1.93
CA GLN A 234 -12.26 6.79 3.38
C GLN A 234 -11.32 7.94 3.75
N LYS A 235 -11.81 8.91 4.55
CA LYS A 235 -11.00 10.07 4.94
C LYS A 235 -9.68 9.69 5.60
N VAL A 236 -9.65 8.59 6.34
CA VAL A 236 -8.45 8.08 7.01
C VAL A 236 -7.44 7.46 6.06
N VAL A 237 -7.89 6.95 4.92
CA VAL A 237 -7.03 6.39 3.87
C VAL A 237 -6.57 7.50 2.93
N ALA A 238 -7.48 8.35 2.47
CA ALA A 238 -7.26 9.39 1.47
C ALA A 238 -6.48 8.83 0.27
N TYR A 239 -5.48 9.58 -0.21
CA TYR A 239 -4.55 9.14 -1.26
C TYR A 239 -3.18 8.74 -0.70
N LYS A 240 -3.07 8.49 0.59
CA LYS A 240 -1.83 8.08 1.25
C LYS A 240 -1.12 6.92 0.55
N PRO A 241 -1.84 5.88 0.04
CA PRO A 241 -1.21 4.80 -0.72
C PRO A 241 -0.41 5.30 -1.92
N ALA A 242 -1.00 6.20 -2.73
CA ALA A 242 -0.33 6.76 -3.90
C ALA A 242 0.83 7.68 -3.51
N TRP A 243 0.64 8.52 -2.50
CA TRP A 243 1.69 9.43 -2.00
C TRP A 243 2.89 8.66 -1.45
N TRP A 244 2.63 7.67 -0.62
CA TRP A 244 3.69 6.84 -0.05
C TRP A 244 4.41 6.03 -1.13
N MET A 245 3.65 5.41 -2.05
CA MET A 245 4.21 4.58 -3.10
C MET A 245 5.10 5.38 -4.05
N SER A 246 4.64 6.55 -4.52
CA SER A 246 5.45 7.41 -5.38
C SER A 246 6.73 7.84 -4.70
N ALA A 247 6.67 8.26 -3.45
CA ALA A 247 7.85 8.71 -2.70
C ALA A 247 8.85 7.57 -2.42
N THR A 248 8.35 6.37 -2.09
CA THR A 248 9.19 5.19 -1.85
C THR A 248 9.86 4.72 -3.13
N MET A 249 9.12 4.62 -4.23
CA MET A 249 9.61 4.16 -5.52
C MET A 249 10.46 5.21 -6.27
N GLY A 250 10.43 6.45 -5.80
CA GLY A 250 11.10 7.60 -6.42
C GLY A 250 10.17 8.37 -7.31
N GLN A 251 10.06 9.63 -6.99
CA GLN A 251 9.20 10.59 -7.63
C GLN A 251 9.82 10.91 -9.00
N HIS A 252 9.37 10.51 -10.10
CA HIS A 252 9.79 10.90 -11.46
C HIS A 252 9.21 10.00 -12.56
N ASN A 253 8.04 9.41 -12.34
CA ASN A 253 7.38 8.61 -13.38
C ASN A 253 8.31 7.58 -14.06
N ASN A 254 9.22 6.96 -13.30
CA ASN A 254 10.26 6.07 -13.82
C ASN A 254 9.82 4.60 -13.84
N TYR A 255 8.53 4.34 -14.04
CA TYR A 255 7.96 3.01 -14.01
C TYR A 255 7.02 2.81 -15.17
N THR A 256 6.87 1.56 -15.58
CA THR A 256 5.75 1.11 -16.41
C THR A 256 4.79 0.33 -15.54
N GLY A 257 3.49 0.57 -15.71
CA GLY A 257 2.45 -0.09 -14.95
C GLY A 257 1.71 -1.14 -15.77
N GLU A 258 1.26 -2.19 -15.12
CA GLU A 258 0.40 -3.22 -15.66
C GLU A 258 -0.77 -3.46 -14.70
N VAL A 259 -1.99 -3.18 -15.15
CA VAL A 259 -3.22 -3.49 -14.42
C VAL A 259 -3.56 -4.95 -14.69
N LEU A 260 -3.25 -5.83 -13.75
CA LEU A 260 -3.47 -7.27 -13.87
C LEU A 260 -4.94 -7.64 -13.64
N ALA A 261 -5.62 -6.94 -12.73
CA ALA A 261 -7.05 -7.08 -12.50
C ALA A 261 -7.65 -5.82 -11.88
N TYR A 262 -8.91 -5.54 -12.21
CA TYR A 262 -9.74 -4.54 -11.55
C TYR A 262 -11.17 -5.07 -11.45
N GLU A 263 -11.62 -5.30 -10.22
CA GLU A 263 -12.91 -5.92 -9.94
C GLU A 263 -13.57 -5.30 -8.71
N ALA A 264 -14.87 -5.53 -8.56
CA ALA A 264 -15.58 -5.17 -7.33
C ALA A 264 -15.19 -6.10 -6.18
N LEU A 265 -15.01 -5.50 -5.00
CA LEU A 265 -14.80 -6.19 -3.75
C LEU A 265 -15.68 -5.57 -2.67
N HIS A 266 -16.81 -6.20 -2.39
CA HIS A 266 -17.81 -5.72 -1.43
C HIS A 266 -18.18 -4.23 -1.66
N GLY A 267 -18.49 -3.91 -2.91
CA GLY A 267 -18.85 -2.56 -3.36
C GLY A 267 -17.67 -1.58 -3.55
N SER A 268 -16.47 -1.98 -3.19
CA SER A 268 -15.25 -1.19 -3.34
C SER A 268 -14.51 -1.55 -4.63
N GLY A 269 -13.62 -0.67 -5.10
CA GLY A 269 -12.75 -0.94 -6.24
C GLY A 269 -11.48 -1.67 -5.83
N GLY A 270 -11.39 -2.97 -6.12
CA GLY A 270 -10.19 -3.77 -5.91
C GLY A 270 -9.35 -3.86 -7.19
N ALA A 271 -8.07 -3.52 -7.10
CA ALA A 271 -7.15 -3.65 -8.22
C ALA A 271 -5.85 -4.32 -7.80
N VAL A 272 -5.30 -5.13 -8.69
CA VAL A 272 -3.92 -5.61 -8.59
C VAL A 272 -3.15 -4.99 -9.75
N VAL A 273 -2.17 -4.15 -9.41
CA VAL A 273 -1.33 -3.42 -10.37
C VAL A 273 0.13 -3.72 -10.06
N MET A 274 0.91 -3.98 -11.08
CA MET A 274 2.36 -4.15 -10.96
C MET A 274 3.07 -2.99 -11.67
N LEU A 275 4.06 -2.41 -11.00
CA LEU A 275 4.88 -1.31 -11.48
C LEU A 275 6.33 -1.77 -11.59
N THR A 276 6.87 -1.75 -12.79
CA THR A 276 8.25 -2.19 -13.07
C THR A 276 9.11 -0.96 -13.39
N PRO A 277 10.33 -0.83 -12.82
CA PRO A 277 11.24 0.25 -13.17
C PRO A 277 11.48 0.31 -14.67
N SER A 278 11.47 1.52 -15.23
CA SER A 278 11.70 1.78 -16.65
C SER A 278 12.78 2.84 -16.82
N SER A 279 13.61 2.71 -17.84
CA SER A 279 14.52 3.76 -18.28
C SER A 279 13.85 4.79 -19.19
N GLU A 280 12.63 4.50 -19.65
CA GLU A 280 11.81 5.41 -20.43
C GLU A 280 10.92 6.20 -19.48
N THR A 281 11.26 7.46 -19.26
CA THR A 281 10.45 8.37 -18.45
C THR A 281 9.41 9.05 -19.30
N VAL A 282 8.18 9.12 -18.81
CA VAL A 282 7.11 9.88 -19.46
C VAL A 282 7.27 11.39 -19.22
N GLY A 283 8.15 11.75 -18.27
CA GLY A 283 8.32 13.12 -17.77
C GLY A 283 7.16 13.54 -16.85
N ASP A 284 7.42 14.51 -16.00
CA ASP A 284 6.40 15.10 -15.16
C ASP A 284 5.51 15.99 -16.02
N LYS A 285 4.21 15.71 -16.00
CA LYS A 285 3.23 16.46 -16.79
C LYS A 285 2.40 17.41 -15.94
N GLU A 286 2.51 17.30 -14.64
CA GLU A 286 1.80 18.09 -13.66
C GLU A 286 2.73 19.12 -12.99
N PHE A 287 2.16 19.98 -12.19
CA PHE A 287 2.91 21.08 -11.56
C PHE A 287 3.95 20.58 -10.57
N ASP A 288 5.12 21.21 -10.62
CA ASP A 288 6.12 21.08 -9.57
C ASP A 288 5.52 21.53 -8.24
N GLU A 289 5.53 20.64 -7.28
CA GLU A 289 5.29 20.96 -5.89
C GLU A 289 6.60 20.99 -5.13
N ASP A 290 6.62 21.79 -4.07
CA ASP A 290 7.75 21.78 -3.15
C ASP A 290 8.05 20.33 -2.70
N ASP A 291 9.24 19.88 -3.01
CA ASP A 291 9.69 18.54 -2.64
C ASP A 291 10.02 18.51 -1.15
N VAL A 292 9.16 17.88 -0.38
CA VAL A 292 9.24 17.85 1.08
C VAL A 292 10.28 16.84 1.53
N GLU A 293 11.44 17.31 1.97
CA GLU A 293 12.54 16.46 2.46
C GLU A 293 12.43 16.11 3.95
N HIS A 294 11.90 17.05 4.74
CA HIS A 294 11.77 16.88 6.20
C HIS A 294 10.38 17.31 6.64
N TYR A 295 9.82 16.58 7.59
CA TYR A 295 8.55 16.93 8.20
C TYR A 295 8.77 17.82 9.42
N HIS A 296 8.24 19.03 9.39
CA HIS A 296 8.33 19.98 10.48
C HIS A 296 7.05 20.11 11.31
N GLY A 297 6.10 19.23 11.08
CA GLY A 297 4.75 19.32 11.61
C GLY A 297 3.89 20.28 10.78
N ASP A 298 2.57 20.15 10.90
CA ASP A 298 1.64 21.12 10.32
C ASP A 298 1.51 22.32 11.28
N ARG A 299 2.49 23.20 11.24
CA ARG A 299 2.43 24.48 12.00
C ARG A 299 1.39 25.43 11.41
N GLY A 300 0.97 25.23 10.16
CA GLY A 300 0.06 26.13 9.49
C GLY A 300 -1.32 26.21 10.11
N VAL A 301 -1.78 25.15 10.78
CA VAL A 301 -3.07 25.15 11.49
C VAL A 301 -2.99 25.91 12.82
N LEU A 302 -1.85 25.88 13.51
CA LEU A 302 -1.65 26.54 14.78
C LEU A 302 -1.23 28.02 14.64
N ASP A 303 -0.47 28.34 13.58
CA ASP A 303 0.08 29.68 13.34
C ASP A 303 -0.89 30.63 12.64
N LYS A 304 -1.94 30.15 11.97
CA LYS A 304 -2.86 30.99 11.19
C LYS A 304 -3.96 31.64 12.00
N GLY A 305 -4.12 31.33 13.29
CA GLY A 305 -5.09 32.01 14.15
C GLY A 305 -6.53 32.02 13.63
N GLU A 306 -6.86 31.16 12.68
CA GLU A 306 -8.19 31.00 12.09
C GLU A 306 -8.88 29.80 12.75
N LEU A 307 -9.50 30.08 13.88
CA LEU A 307 -10.59 29.29 14.45
C LEU A 307 -11.91 30.03 14.16
#